data_c5cb54299e8eddff2727c4365d1d1b16
#
_entry.id   c5cb54299e8eddff2727c4365d1d1b16
#
_cell.length_a   1.000
_cell.length_b   1.000
_cell.length_c   1.000
_cell.angle_alpha   90.00
_cell.angle_beta   90.00
_cell.angle_gamma   90.00
#
_symmetry.space_group_name_H-M   'P 1'
#
loop_
_entity.id
_entity.type
_entity.pdbx_description
1 polymer ?
#
loop_
_entity_poly.entity_id
_entity_poly.type
_entity_poly.pdbx_seq_one_letter_code
_entity_poly.pdbx_strand_id
1 'polypeptide(L)'
;MDKGYFWSHKIVLIMKKDNAEIDERLIAIGKQIKQLRVEMGYSSAEIFAYEHNLNRVSYWRMEKGCNITMSSLLKILDIHQISLGDFFHKVELS
;
A
#
# COMPACT_ATOMS: atom_id res chain seq x y z
N MET A 1 -16.35 -12.35 -8.49
CA MET A 1 -16.24 -12.00 -8.11
C MET A 1 -15.82 -11.93 -7.16
N ASP A 2 -15.79 -12.10 -6.84
CA ASP A 2 -15.50 -12.01 -5.74
C ASP A 2 -14.21 -12.40 -5.22
N LYS A 3 -13.13 -12.65 -6.00
CA LYS A 3 -11.79 -12.88 -5.59
C LYS A 3 -11.24 -11.69 -4.83
N GLY A 4 -11.54 -10.48 -5.31
CA GLY A 4 -11.10 -9.27 -4.62
C GLY A 4 -11.69 -9.15 -3.25
N TYR A 5 -12.97 -9.44 -3.14
CA TYR A 5 -13.65 -9.35 -1.86
C TYR A 5 -13.09 -10.39 -0.88
N PHE A 6 -12.87 -11.61 -1.36
CA PHE A 6 -12.34 -12.67 -0.53
C PHE A 6 -10.95 -12.30 0.02
N TRP A 7 -10.10 -11.76 -0.84
CA TRP A 7 -8.78 -11.32 -0.44
C TRP A 7 -8.83 -10.22 0.60
N SER A 8 -9.72 -9.24 0.39
CA SER A 8 -9.85 -8.14 1.34
C SER A 8 -10.25 -8.63 2.71
N HIS A 9 -11.20 -9.56 2.75
CA HIS A 9 -11.65 -10.09 4.02
C HIS A 9 -10.53 -10.83 4.74
N LYS A 10 -9.78 -11.65 3.99
CA LYS A 10 -8.70 -12.41 4.54
C LYS A 10 -7.59 -11.51 5.09
N ILE A 11 -7.27 -10.47 4.34
CA ILE A 11 -6.23 -9.53 4.78
C ILE A 11 -6.65 -8.79 6.02
N VAL A 12 -7.91 -8.40 6.12
CA VAL A 12 -8.40 -7.72 7.31
C VAL A 12 -8.24 -8.62 8.54
N LEU A 13 -8.50 -9.91 8.41
CA LEU A 13 -8.32 -10.84 9.51
C LEU A 13 -6.86 -10.93 9.91
N ILE A 14 -5.96 -10.96 8.93
CA ILE A 14 -4.53 -11.01 9.20
C ILE A 14 -4.09 -9.74 9.92
N MET A 15 -4.57 -8.58 9.50
CA MET A 15 -4.25 -7.33 10.16
C MET A 15 -4.68 -7.33 11.62
N LYS A 16 -5.86 -7.84 11.90
CA LYS A 16 -6.36 -7.89 13.27
C LYS A 16 -5.52 -8.82 14.13
N LYS A 17 -4.99 -9.87 13.54
CA LYS A 17 -4.14 -10.80 14.28
C LYS A 17 -2.78 -10.22 14.55
N ASP A 18 -2.20 -9.56 13.55
CA ASP A 18 -0.83 -9.07 13.63
C ASP A 18 -0.71 -7.78 14.41
N ASN A 19 -1.74 -6.94 14.35
CA ASN A 19 -1.67 -5.64 14.98
C ASN A 19 -2.87 -5.43 15.86
N ALA A 20 -2.62 -5.35 17.14
CA ALA A 20 -3.67 -5.01 18.07
C ALA A 20 -4.19 -3.62 17.79
N GLU A 21 -3.35 -2.74 17.24
CA GLU A 21 -3.74 -1.37 16.97
C GLU A 21 -3.40 -1.00 15.54
N ILE A 22 -4.28 -0.23 14.95
CA ILE A 22 -4.07 0.31 13.60
C ILE A 22 -3.64 1.74 13.73
N ASP A 23 -2.46 2.06 13.20
CA ASP A 23 -1.91 3.40 13.26
C ASP A 23 -2.45 4.22 12.11
N GLU A 24 -3.13 5.33 12.43
CA GLU A 24 -3.73 6.17 11.40
C GLU A 24 -2.68 6.77 10.47
N ARG A 25 -1.46 6.93 10.96
CA ARG A 25 -0.40 7.46 10.09
C ARG A 25 -0.02 6.45 9.04
N LEU A 26 -0.03 5.16 9.39
CA LEU A 26 0.25 4.11 8.39
C LEU A 26 -0.87 4.03 7.37
N ILE A 27 -2.11 4.24 7.80
CA ILE A 27 -3.24 4.28 6.88
C ILE A 27 -3.08 5.42 5.89
N ALA A 28 -2.67 6.60 6.38
CA ALA A 28 -2.47 7.75 5.50
C ALA A 28 -1.36 7.48 4.49
N ILE A 29 -0.28 6.84 4.92
CA ILE A 29 0.81 6.48 4.02
C ILE A 29 0.32 5.50 2.97
N GLY A 30 -0.48 4.52 3.40
CA GLY A 30 -1.03 3.54 2.46
C GLY A 30 -1.94 4.18 1.43
N LYS A 31 -2.73 5.16 1.84
CA LYS A 31 -3.60 5.87 0.91
C LYS A 31 -2.79 6.62 -0.14
N GLN A 32 -1.67 7.20 0.25
CA GLN A 32 -0.83 7.91 -0.70
C GLN A 32 -0.17 6.93 -1.66
N ILE A 33 0.23 5.76 -1.18
CA ILE A 33 0.78 4.73 -2.06
C ILE A 33 -0.27 4.34 -3.10
N LYS A 34 -1.51 4.15 -2.67
CA LYS A 34 -2.59 3.82 -3.59
C LYS A 34 -2.80 4.96 -4.60
N GLN A 35 -2.76 6.20 -4.13
CA GLN A 35 -2.97 7.34 -5.01
C GLN A 35 -1.91 7.39 -6.11
N LEU A 36 -0.66 7.12 -5.77
CA LEU A 36 0.39 7.08 -6.77
C LEU A 36 0.11 6.02 -7.84
N ARG A 37 -0.36 4.86 -7.40
CA ARG A 37 -0.70 3.79 -8.34
C ARG A 37 -1.81 4.21 -9.28
N VAL A 38 -2.85 4.81 -8.72
CA VAL A 38 -3.99 5.25 -9.52
C VAL A 38 -3.55 6.33 -10.52
N GLU A 39 -2.72 7.25 -10.08
CA GLU A 39 -2.23 8.33 -10.95
C GLU A 39 -1.35 7.78 -12.07
N MET A 40 -0.73 6.64 -11.83
CA MET A 40 0.10 6.00 -12.85
C MET A 40 -0.74 5.22 -13.87
N GLY A 41 -2.05 5.14 -13.63
CA GLY A 41 -2.96 4.49 -14.56
C GLY A 41 -3.38 3.09 -14.17
N TYR A 42 -2.99 2.63 -12.99
CA TYR A 42 -3.33 1.28 -12.56
C TYR A 42 -4.55 1.29 -11.64
N SER A 43 -5.63 0.73 -12.12
CA SER A 43 -6.83 0.60 -11.29
C SER A 43 -6.75 -0.61 -10.36
N SER A 44 -5.82 -1.53 -10.62
CA SER A 44 -5.70 -2.76 -9.86
C SER A 44 -4.35 -2.83 -9.14
N ALA A 45 -4.40 -3.01 -7.83
CA ALA A 45 -3.17 -3.18 -7.05
C ALA A 45 -2.46 -4.48 -7.44
N GLU A 46 -3.24 -5.50 -7.76
CA GLU A 46 -2.68 -6.80 -8.12
C GLU A 46 -1.88 -6.72 -9.41
N ILE A 47 -2.44 -6.05 -10.42
CA ILE A 47 -1.76 -5.91 -11.69
C ILE A 47 -0.51 -5.04 -11.55
N PHE A 48 -0.62 -3.95 -10.79
CA PHE A 48 0.53 -3.10 -10.53
C PHE A 48 1.68 -3.90 -9.90
N ALA A 49 1.35 -4.67 -8.87
CA ALA A 49 2.38 -5.46 -8.19
C ALA A 49 3.00 -6.48 -9.14
N TYR A 50 2.16 -7.14 -9.93
CA TYR A 50 2.65 -8.14 -10.86
C TYR A 50 3.64 -7.53 -11.86
N GLU A 51 3.27 -6.40 -12.45
CA GLU A 51 4.09 -5.79 -13.49
C GLU A 51 5.39 -5.19 -12.96
N HIS A 52 5.42 -4.89 -11.67
CA HIS A 52 6.63 -4.31 -11.06
C HIS A 52 7.36 -5.31 -10.17
N ASN A 53 7.05 -6.59 -10.31
CA ASN A 53 7.73 -7.67 -9.59
C ASN A 53 7.65 -7.52 -8.08
N LEU A 54 6.50 -7.10 -7.60
CA LEU A 54 6.25 -6.96 -6.17
C LEU A 54 5.38 -8.13 -5.70
N ASN A 55 5.55 -8.52 -4.45
CA ASN A 55 4.67 -9.52 -3.86
C ASN A 55 3.28 -8.92 -3.71
N ARG A 56 2.26 -9.58 -4.29
CA ARG A 56 0.91 -9.04 -4.32
C ARG A 56 0.35 -8.77 -2.92
N VAL A 57 0.52 -9.75 -2.05
CA VAL A 57 -0.05 -9.62 -0.70
C VAL A 57 0.66 -8.52 0.07
N SER A 58 1.99 -8.49 0.02
CA SER A 58 2.75 -7.47 0.71
C SER A 58 2.41 -6.08 0.21
N TYR A 59 2.32 -5.92 -1.11
CA TYR A 59 2.00 -4.61 -1.67
C TYR A 59 0.59 -4.18 -1.26
N TRP A 60 -0.36 -5.11 -1.36
CA TRP A 60 -1.73 -4.80 -1.00
C TRP A 60 -1.84 -4.35 0.45
N ARG A 61 -1.10 -5.04 1.33
CA ARG A 61 -1.11 -4.67 2.75
C ARG A 61 -0.55 -3.28 2.97
N MET A 62 0.45 -2.88 2.17
CA MET A 62 0.99 -1.53 2.28
C MET A 62 -0.07 -0.49 2.00
N GLU A 63 -0.89 -0.71 0.96
CA GLU A 63 -1.97 0.23 0.64
C GLU A 63 -3.03 0.27 1.73
N LYS A 64 -3.18 -0.80 2.49
CA LYS A 64 -4.20 -0.88 3.53
C LYS A 64 -3.73 -0.36 4.89
N GLY A 65 -2.50 0.07 4.98
CA GLY A 65 -2.02 0.65 6.22
C GLY A 65 -1.37 -0.32 7.17
N CYS A 66 -0.96 -1.49 6.69
CA CYS A 66 -0.21 -2.40 7.50
C CYS A 66 1.21 -1.87 7.69
N ASN A 67 1.90 -2.42 8.69
CA ASN A 67 3.27 -2.06 8.94
C ASN A 67 4.12 -2.29 7.70
N ILE A 68 5.00 -1.33 7.40
CA ILE A 68 5.79 -1.35 6.19
C ILE A 68 7.24 -1.05 6.55
N THR A 69 8.17 -1.76 5.92
CA THR A 69 9.57 -1.45 6.14
C THR A 69 9.97 -0.27 5.27
N MET A 70 10.98 0.46 5.72
CA MET A 70 11.47 1.60 4.95
C MET A 70 12.01 1.12 3.59
N SER A 71 12.66 -0.03 3.55
CA SER A 71 13.20 -0.52 2.28
C SER A 71 12.08 -0.84 1.28
N SER A 72 10.96 -1.34 1.77
CA SER A 72 9.82 -1.59 0.89
C SER A 72 9.23 -0.28 0.37
N LEU A 73 9.12 0.71 1.24
CA LEU A 73 8.64 2.02 0.81
C LEU A 73 9.54 2.63 -0.23
N LEU A 74 10.85 2.57 -0.02
CA LEU A 74 11.80 3.14 -0.97
C LEU A 74 11.67 2.47 -2.34
N LYS A 75 11.45 1.17 -2.37
CA LYS A 75 11.26 0.46 -3.62
C LYS A 75 10.04 1.00 -4.38
N ILE A 76 8.95 1.25 -3.65
CA ILE A 76 7.76 1.83 -4.27
C ILE A 76 8.03 3.22 -4.80
N LEU A 77 8.73 4.04 -4.01
CA LEU A 77 9.02 5.40 -4.44
C LEU A 77 9.92 5.42 -5.67
N ASP A 78 10.85 4.45 -5.77
CA ASP A 78 11.69 4.34 -6.96
C ASP A 78 10.85 4.06 -8.20
N ILE A 79 9.86 3.19 -8.08
CA ILE A 79 8.98 2.88 -9.20
C ILE A 79 8.28 4.14 -9.69
N HIS A 80 7.83 4.98 -8.76
CA HIS A 80 7.11 6.19 -9.09
C HIS A 80 8.02 7.39 -9.34
N GLN A 81 9.33 7.21 -9.15
CA GLN A 81 10.32 8.28 -9.36
C GLN A 81 9.98 9.52 -8.52
N ILE A 82 9.64 9.29 -7.27
CA ILE A 82 9.30 10.37 -6.36
C ILE A 82 10.23 10.28 -5.14
N SER A 83 10.64 11.42 -4.64
CA SER A 83 11.52 11.47 -3.47
C SER A 83 10.74 11.23 -2.19
N LEU A 84 11.46 10.86 -1.12
CA LEU A 84 10.85 10.71 0.19
C LEU A 84 10.17 12.00 0.63
N GLY A 85 10.85 13.13 0.43
CA GLY A 85 10.29 14.40 0.85
C GLY A 85 9.00 14.72 0.12
N ASP A 86 9.01 14.53 -1.20
CA ASP A 86 7.81 14.81 -1.99
C ASP A 86 6.68 13.88 -1.62
N PHE A 87 7.01 12.61 -1.39
CA PHE A 87 5.99 11.65 -1.00
C PHE A 87 5.32 12.05 0.32
N PHE A 88 6.11 12.31 1.34
CA PHE A 88 5.55 12.64 2.64
C PHE A 88 4.88 14.00 2.65
N HIS A 89 5.30 14.90 1.78
CA HIS A 89 4.61 16.18 1.65
C HIS A 89 3.16 15.97 1.20
N LYS A 90 2.92 14.94 0.41
CA LYS A 90 1.58 14.65 -0.10
C LYS A 90 0.74 13.80 0.84
N VAL A 91 1.37 13.19 1.84
CA VAL A 91 0.62 12.35 2.78
C VAL A 91 -0.21 13.25 3.68
N GLU A 92 -1.51 12.94 3.78
CA GLU A 92 -2.40 13.73 4.61
C GLU A 92 -2.46 13.13 5.99
N LEU A 93 -1.72 13.72 6.90
CA LEU A 93 -1.73 13.32 8.30
C LEU A 93 -2.59 14.29 9.07
N SER A 94 -3.52 13.76 9.82
CA SER A 94 -4.39 14.61 10.62
C SER A 94 -3.79 14.86 11.99
#